data_490cace55665f8825b8cbea866d267ce
#
_entry.id   490cace55665f8825b8cbea866d267ce
#
_cell.length_a   1.000
_cell.length_b   1.000
_cell.length_c   1.000
_cell.angle_alpha   90.00
_cell.angle_beta   90.00
_cell.angle_gamma   90.00
#
_symmetry.space_group_name_H-M   'P 1'
#
loop_
_entity.id
_entity.type
_entity.pdbx_description
1 polymer ?
#
loop_
_entity_poly.entity_id
_entity_poly.type
_entity_poly.pdbx_seq_one_letter_code
_entity_poly.pdbx_strand_id
1 'polypeptide(L)'
;MKKSHIYAIPAIGAALIAVLAQISIPIGPVPFTLQNFAIGLIATVFRPREAVLSVGLYLLLGAIGLPVFASGGAGFHVLVGPSAGYLWFDLVYAGLASYLTHTNSGVVRIFLANLLGDSLVFVGGILSLHFLAGMPIDKALAVGVIPFIIPDLAKIIAISFIGRPLLQRLSSQPYFSNK
;
A
#
# COMPACT_ATOMS: atom_id res chain seq x y z
N MET A 1 -11.38 -24.68 -1.54
CA MET A 1 -11.00 -23.53 -2.40
C MET A 1 -10.37 -24.07 -3.67
N LYS A 2 -10.82 -23.65 -4.86
CA LYS A 2 -10.13 -23.97 -6.12
C LYS A 2 -8.75 -23.33 -6.09
N LYS A 3 -7.71 -24.10 -6.41
CA LYS A 3 -6.29 -23.62 -6.43
C LYS A 3 -6.09 -22.32 -7.24
N SER A 4 -6.92 -22.09 -8.25
CA SER A 4 -6.90 -20.90 -9.10
C SER A 4 -7.13 -19.56 -8.35
N HIS A 5 -7.92 -19.55 -7.28
CA HIS A 5 -8.18 -18.31 -6.51
C HIS A 5 -6.97 -17.85 -5.70
N ILE A 6 -6.09 -18.77 -5.29
CA ILE A 6 -4.90 -18.47 -4.49
C ILE A 6 -3.90 -17.59 -5.27
N TYR A 7 -3.83 -17.75 -6.59
CA TYR A 7 -2.92 -16.97 -7.43
C TYR A 7 -3.59 -15.77 -8.11
N ALA A 8 -4.87 -15.90 -8.47
CA ALA A 8 -5.59 -14.83 -9.16
C ALA A 8 -5.77 -13.57 -8.30
N ILE A 9 -6.07 -13.71 -7.02
CA ILE A 9 -6.34 -12.58 -6.13
C ILE A 9 -5.09 -11.73 -5.92
N PRO A 10 -3.91 -12.29 -5.58
CA PRO A 10 -2.68 -11.50 -5.50
C PRO A 10 -2.31 -10.83 -6.83
N ALA A 11 -2.54 -11.48 -7.98
CA ALA A 11 -2.27 -10.90 -9.28
C ALA A 11 -3.17 -9.69 -9.59
N ILE A 12 -4.46 -9.78 -9.26
CA ILE A 12 -5.41 -8.66 -9.39
C ILE A 12 -4.98 -7.51 -8.47
N GLY A 13 -4.58 -7.81 -7.24
CA GLY A 13 -4.09 -6.82 -6.30
C GLY A 13 -2.83 -6.12 -6.81
N ALA A 14 -1.83 -6.87 -7.28
CA ALA A 14 -0.61 -6.31 -7.87
C ALA A 14 -0.90 -5.42 -9.08
N ALA A 15 -1.80 -5.85 -9.96
CA ALA A 15 -2.22 -5.07 -11.12
C ALA A 15 -2.91 -3.76 -10.71
N LEU A 16 -3.78 -3.79 -9.70
CA LEU A 16 -4.44 -2.58 -9.18
C LEU A 16 -3.42 -1.60 -8.59
N ILE A 17 -2.44 -2.08 -7.81
CA ILE A 17 -1.36 -1.25 -7.29
C ILE A 17 -0.56 -0.64 -8.44
N ALA A 18 -0.15 -1.44 -9.41
CA ALA A 18 0.63 -1.01 -10.56
C ALA A 18 -0.06 0.09 -11.37
N VAL A 19 -1.36 -0.04 -11.63
CA VAL A 19 -2.15 0.98 -12.35
C VAL A 19 -2.26 2.28 -11.56
N LEU A 20 -2.60 2.20 -10.25
CA LEU A 20 -2.78 3.38 -9.41
C LEU A 20 -1.46 4.06 -9.05
N ALA A 21 -0.34 3.32 -9.04
CA ALA A 21 0.99 3.90 -8.88
C ALA A 21 1.40 4.83 -10.05
N GLN A 22 0.83 4.64 -11.25
CA GLN A 22 1.07 5.55 -12.39
C GLN A 22 0.41 6.91 -12.21
N ILE A 23 -0.63 7.01 -11.38
CA ILE A 23 -1.22 8.29 -11.00
C ILE A 23 -0.31 8.89 -9.93
N SER A 24 0.68 9.63 -10.39
CA SER A 24 1.75 10.18 -9.56
C SER A 24 2.06 11.63 -9.91
N ILE A 25 2.38 12.42 -8.88
CA ILE A 25 2.80 13.80 -9.00
C ILE A 25 4.19 13.90 -8.36
N PRO A 26 5.22 14.30 -9.12
CA PRO A 26 6.57 14.44 -8.58
C PRO A 26 6.65 15.72 -7.73
N ILE A 27 6.74 15.58 -6.41
CA ILE A 27 6.85 16.68 -5.44
C ILE A 27 8.14 16.57 -4.61
N GLY A 28 9.26 16.29 -5.26
CA GLY A 28 10.57 16.16 -4.61
C GLY A 28 11.12 14.74 -4.63
N PRO A 29 11.88 14.30 -3.61
CA PRO A 29 12.51 12.98 -3.59
C PRO A 29 11.51 11.83 -3.44
N VAL A 30 10.30 12.11 -2.97
CA VAL A 30 9.21 11.13 -2.82
C VAL A 30 8.03 11.63 -3.63
N PRO A 31 7.57 10.90 -4.66
CA PRO A 31 6.40 11.29 -5.45
C PRO A 31 5.11 11.06 -4.65
N PHE A 32 4.15 11.97 -4.78
CA PHE A 32 2.78 11.69 -4.37
C PHE A 32 2.14 10.69 -5.35
N THR A 33 1.54 9.62 -4.86
CA THR A 33 0.91 8.60 -5.71
C THR A 33 -0.42 8.13 -5.14
N LEU A 34 -1.21 7.42 -5.95
CA LEU A 34 -2.36 6.64 -5.48
C LEU A 34 -1.99 5.18 -5.13
N GLN A 35 -0.70 4.85 -5.06
CA GLN A 35 -0.20 3.51 -4.71
C GLN A 35 -0.69 3.07 -3.33
N ASN A 36 -0.48 3.88 -2.30
CA ASN A 36 -0.89 3.58 -0.92
C ASN A 36 -2.42 3.51 -0.75
N PHE A 37 -3.20 4.26 -1.57
CA PHE A 37 -4.65 4.09 -1.64
C PHE A 37 -5.03 2.69 -2.14
N ALA A 38 -4.38 2.20 -3.22
CA ALA A 38 -4.60 0.84 -3.73
C ALA A 38 -4.25 -0.21 -2.67
N ILE A 39 -3.10 -0.06 -2.00
CA ILE A 39 -2.63 -0.98 -0.96
C ILE A 39 -3.61 -1.01 0.21
N GLY A 40 -4.06 0.13 0.70
CA GLY A 40 -5.03 0.22 1.79
C GLY A 40 -6.38 -0.39 1.44
N LEU A 41 -6.85 -0.21 0.20
CA LEU A 41 -8.09 -0.83 -0.28
C LEU A 41 -7.95 -2.36 -0.36
N ILE A 42 -6.84 -2.87 -0.89
CA ILE A 42 -6.52 -4.29 -0.95
C ILE A 42 -6.40 -4.88 0.46
N ALA A 43 -5.67 -4.22 1.36
CA ALA A 43 -5.53 -4.63 2.74
C ALA A 43 -6.88 -4.68 3.46
N THR A 44 -7.77 -3.73 3.16
CA THR A 44 -9.12 -3.73 3.72
C THR A 44 -9.95 -4.92 3.24
N VAL A 45 -9.82 -5.34 1.98
CA VAL A 45 -10.69 -6.33 1.33
C VAL A 45 -10.09 -7.74 1.34
N PHE A 46 -8.80 -7.90 1.06
CA PHE A 46 -8.14 -9.22 0.95
C PHE A 46 -7.71 -9.74 2.31
N ARG A 47 -7.50 -11.06 2.41
CA ARG A 47 -6.89 -11.67 3.60
C ARG A 47 -5.42 -11.26 3.71
N PRO A 48 -4.81 -11.31 4.92
CA PRO A 48 -3.45 -10.83 5.13
C PRO A 48 -2.42 -11.44 4.18
N ARG A 49 -2.52 -12.75 3.94
CA ARG A 49 -1.61 -13.45 3.03
C ARG A 49 -1.70 -12.92 1.62
N GLU A 50 -2.90 -12.77 1.07
CA GLU A 50 -3.11 -12.32 -0.31
C GLU A 50 -2.81 -10.83 -0.46
N ALA A 51 -3.06 -10.02 0.57
CA ALA A 51 -2.69 -8.61 0.57
C ALA A 51 -1.17 -8.44 0.50
N VAL A 52 -0.41 -9.16 1.35
CA VAL A 52 1.06 -9.14 1.32
C VAL A 52 1.60 -9.70 0.01
N LEU A 53 1.03 -10.80 -0.51
CA LEU A 53 1.44 -11.36 -1.79
C LEU A 53 1.17 -10.40 -2.96
N SER A 54 0.09 -9.60 -2.91
CA SER A 54 -0.20 -8.58 -3.93
C SER A 54 0.90 -7.51 -3.97
N VAL A 55 1.29 -6.99 -2.82
CA VAL A 55 2.39 -6.01 -2.73
C VAL A 55 3.72 -6.66 -3.12
N GLY A 56 4.01 -7.86 -2.62
CA GLY A 56 5.23 -8.59 -2.96
C GLY A 56 5.37 -8.85 -4.47
N LEU A 57 4.28 -9.26 -5.13
CA LEU A 57 4.24 -9.45 -6.58
C LEU A 57 4.44 -8.12 -7.33
N TYR A 58 3.79 -7.04 -6.88
CA TYR A 58 4.00 -5.70 -7.44
C TYR A 58 5.48 -5.28 -7.35
N LEU A 59 6.12 -5.43 -6.19
CA LEU A 59 7.54 -5.11 -6.01
C LEU A 59 8.44 -5.99 -6.89
N LEU A 60 8.13 -7.28 -7.01
CA LEU A 60 8.87 -8.21 -7.87
C LEU A 60 8.78 -7.81 -9.34
N LEU A 61 7.58 -7.48 -9.84
CA LEU A 61 7.38 -7.02 -11.21
C LEU A 61 8.19 -5.75 -11.50
N GLY A 62 8.19 -4.79 -10.58
CA GLY A 62 9.01 -3.59 -10.70
C GLY A 62 10.50 -3.89 -10.66
N ALA A 63 10.95 -4.77 -9.76
CA ALA A 63 12.36 -5.14 -9.62
C ALA A 63 12.95 -5.80 -10.88
N ILE A 64 12.17 -6.63 -11.58
CA ILE A 64 12.59 -7.29 -12.84
C ILE A 64 12.51 -6.38 -14.06
N GLY A 65 12.11 -5.11 -13.90
CA GLY A 65 12.18 -4.10 -14.95
C GLY A 65 10.84 -3.71 -15.59
N LEU A 66 9.71 -4.20 -15.09
CA LEU A 66 8.40 -3.72 -15.56
C LEU A 66 8.14 -2.30 -15.01
N PRO A 67 7.65 -1.35 -15.83
CA PRO A 67 7.45 0.05 -15.44
C PRO A 67 6.18 0.22 -14.58
N VAL A 68 6.16 -0.41 -13.40
CA VAL A 68 5.01 -0.45 -12.49
C VAL A 68 5.14 0.51 -11.29
N PHE A 69 6.34 0.99 -11.00
CA PHE A 69 6.55 1.97 -9.92
C PHE A 69 6.08 3.37 -10.32
N ALA A 70 6.03 4.28 -9.37
CA ALA A 70 5.60 5.65 -9.58
C ALA A 70 6.27 6.29 -10.81
N SER A 71 5.49 7.03 -11.62
CA SER A 71 5.97 7.71 -12.84
C SER A 71 6.64 6.76 -13.86
N GLY A 72 6.22 5.51 -13.93
CA GLY A 72 6.80 4.52 -14.83
C GLY A 72 8.18 4.00 -14.39
N GLY A 73 8.54 4.19 -13.13
CA GLY A 73 9.78 3.68 -12.57
C GLY A 73 9.86 2.16 -12.65
N ALA A 74 11.06 1.63 -12.83
CA ALA A 74 11.34 0.20 -12.95
C ALA A 74 12.76 -0.13 -12.50
N GLY A 75 12.99 -1.39 -12.17
CA GLY A 75 14.32 -1.91 -11.84
C GLY A 75 14.62 -1.98 -10.35
N PHE A 76 15.54 -2.86 -10.01
CA PHE A 76 15.92 -3.16 -8.62
C PHE A 76 16.48 -1.94 -7.87
N HIS A 77 17.09 -0.99 -8.58
CA HIS A 77 17.65 0.22 -7.98
C HIS A 77 16.60 1.07 -7.24
N VAL A 78 15.32 0.99 -7.62
CA VAL A 78 14.22 1.67 -6.91
C VAL A 78 14.02 1.09 -5.51
N LEU A 79 14.25 -0.21 -5.34
CA LEU A 79 14.08 -0.92 -4.07
C LEU A 79 15.26 -0.73 -3.10
N VAL A 80 16.33 -0.07 -3.53
CA VAL A 80 17.52 0.26 -2.71
C VAL A 80 17.82 1.76 -2.73
N GLY A 81 16.97 2.56 -3.38
CA GLY A 81 17.10 4.01 -3.48
C GLY A 81 16.46 4.77 -2.31
N PRO A 82 16.47 6.11 -2.39
CA PRO A 82 15.97 6.99 -1.32
C PRO A 82 14.54 6.72 -0.85
N SER A 83 13.66 6.29 -1.74
CA SER A 83 12.26 5.98 -1.44
C SER A 83 11.98 4.50 -1.14
N ALA A 84 13.03 3.66 -1.08
CA ALA A 84 12.90 2.21 -0.92
C ALA A 84 12.15 1.81 0.36
N GLY A 85 12.34 2.55 1.44
CA GLY A 85 11.69 2.26 2.71
C GLY A 85 10.16 2.35 2.66
N TYR A 86 9.61 3.27 1.87
CA TYR A 86 8.15 3.32 1.63
C TYR A 86 7.67 2.02 1.00
N LEU A 87 8.34 1.55 -0.06
CA LEU A 87 7.98 0.33 -0.79
C LEU A 87 8.08 -0.93 0.08
N TRP A 88 9.12 -1.05 0.89
CA TRP A 88 9.28 -2.19 1.79
C TRP A 88 8.24 -2.20 2.91
N PHE A 89 7.92 -1.03 3.47
CA PHE A 89 6.91 -0.91 4.52
C PHE A 89 5.47 -1.01 4.00
N ASP A 90 5.25 -0.90 2.70
CA ASP A 90 3.98 -1.25 2.07
C ASP A 90 3.58 -2.72 2.30
N LEU A 91 4.56 -3.64 2.41
CA LEU A 91 4.30 -5.03 2.82
C LEU A 91 3.77 -5.12 4.25
N VAL A 92 4.34 -4.32 5.15
CA VAL A 92 3.90 -4.23 6.55
C VAL A 92 2.50 -3.63 6.62
N TYR A 93 2.28 -2.54 5.89
CA TYR A 93 0.96 -1.91 5.79
C TYR A 93 -0.09 -2.90 5.32
N ALA A 94 0.15 -3.59 4.19
CA ALA A 94 -0.80 -4.56 3.63
C ALA A 94 -1.13 -5.68 4.62
N GLY A 95 -0.13 -6.23 5.29
CA GLY A 95 -0.30 -7.28 6.28
C GLY A 95 -1.06 -6.82 7.52
N LEU A 96 -0.63 -5.72 8.11
CA LEU A 96 -1.17 -5.20 9.36
C LEU A 96 -2.61 -4.71 9.20
N ALA A 97 -2.88 -3.85 8.21
CA ALA A 97 -4.22 -3.32 7.99
C ALA A 97 -5.20 -4.45 7.62
N SER A 98 -4.75 -5.44 6.84
CA SER A 98 -5.58 -6.60 6.54
C SER A 98 -5.84 -7.48 7.76
N TYR A 99 -4.87 -7.66 8.64
CA TYR A 99 -5.04 -8.40 9.90
C TYR A 99 -6.03 -7.73 10.85
N LEU A 100 -5.99 -6.40 10.91
CA LEU A 100 -6.84 -5.60 11.80
C LEU A 100 -8.28 -5.43 11.26
N THR A 101 -8.51 -5.63 9.97
CA THR A 101 -9.85 -5.51 9.34
C THR A 101 -10.48 -6.87 9.14
N HIS A 102 -11.78 -6.97 9.41
CA HIS A 102 -12.59 -8.18 9.25
C HIS A 102 -13.85 -7.86 8.46
N THR A 103 -14.56 -8.90 8.00
CA THR A 103 -15.79 -8.79 7.21
C THR A 103 -16.83 -7.84 7.84
N ASN A 104 -16.93 -7.82 9.17
CA ASN A 104 -17.87 -6.98 9.91
C ASN A 104 -17.28 -5.65 10.40
N SER A 105 -16.10 -5.25 9.90
CA SER A 105 -15.46 -4.00 10.33
C SER A 105 -16.28 -2.78 9.92
N GLY A 106 -16.54 -1.91 10.90
CA GLY A 106 -17.13 -0.59 10.65
C GLY A 106 -16.10 0.38 10.06
N VAL A 107 -16.58 1.54 9.57
CA VAL A 107 -15.76 2.60 8.97
C VAL A 107 -14.61 3.01 9.89
N VAL A 108 -14.88 3.21 11.19
CA VAL A 108 -13.86 3.64 12.17
C VAL A 108 -12.74 2.61 12.31
N ARG A 109 -13.06 1.32 12.37
CA ARG A 109 -12.05 0.27 12.45
C ARG A 109 -11.19 0.20 11.20
N ILE A 110 -11.80 0.32 10.01
CA ILE A 110 -11.09 0.37 8.74
C ILE A 110 -10.16 1.59 8.70
N PHE A 111 -10.64 2.75 9.14
CA PHE A 111 -9.86 3.97 9.22
C PHE A 111 -8.63 3.79 10.12
N LEU A 112 -8.82 3.32 11.35
CA LEU A 112 -7.72 3.14 12.31
C LEU A 112 -6.69 2.10 11.85
N ALA A 113 -7.14 1.00 11.24
CA ALA A 113 -6.26 -0.02 10.70
C ALA A 113 -5.37 0.52 9.56
N ASN A 114 -5.97 1.30 8.65
CA ASN A 114 -5.23 1.91 7.54
C ASN A 114 -4.34 3.06 8.03
N LEU A 115 -4.79 3.86 8.98
CA LEU A 115 -3.97 4.92 9.58
C LEU A 115 -2.72 4.37 10.24
N LEU A 116 -2.86 3.27 11.00
CA LEU A 116 -1.72 2.62 11.64
C LEU A 116 -0.75 2.05 10.60
N GLY A 117 -1.26 1.37 9.56
CA GLY A 117 -0.44 0.81 8.50
C GLY A 117 0.32 1.88 7.72
N ASP A 118 -0.35 2.95 7.31
CA ASP A 118 0.22 4.07 6.57
C ASP A 118 1.26 4.84 7.41
N SER A 119 1.01 5.01 8.72
CA SER A 119 1.99 5.61 9.62
C SER A 119 3.31 4.82 9.67
N LEU A 120 3.26 3.50 9.57
CA LEU A 120 4.47 2.66 9.50
C LEU A 120 5.20 2.84 8.16
N VAL A 121 4.49 3.09 7.07
CA VAL A 121 5.11 3.41 5.77
C VAL A 121 5.95 4.68 5.89
N PHE A 122 5.48 5.71 6.59
CA PHE A 122 6.27 6.91 6.86
C PHE A 122 7.53 6.60 7.68
N VAL A 123 7.45 5.70 8.67
CA VAL A 123 8.65 5.26 9.42
C VAL A 123 9.68 4.66 8.47
N GLY A 124 9.27 3.73 7.61
CA GLY A 124 10.15 3.14 6.59
C GLY A 124 10.74 4.19 5.65
N GLY A 125 9.92 5.14 5.22
CA GLY A 125 10.33 6.25 4.36
C GLY A 125 11.40 7.14 5.00
N ILE A 126 11.20 7.55 6.25
CA ILE A 126 12.19 8.36 6.99
C ILE A 126 13.51 7.58 7.11
N LEU A 127 13.45 6.30 7.46
CA LEU A 127 14.65 5.46 7.58
C LEU A 127 15.43 5.39 6.27
N SER A 128 14.75 5.20 5.12
CA SER A 128 15.44 5.15 3.83
C SER A 128 15.97 6.52 3.39
N LEU A 129 15.24 7.60 3.61
CA LEU A 129 15.73 8.95 3.33
C LEU A 129 16.96 9.31 4.20
N HIS A 130 16.96 8.87 5.46
CA HIS A 130 18.08 9.12 6.36
C HIS A 130 19.31 8.26 5.99
N PHE A 131 19.13 6.93 5.91
CA PHE A 131 20.28 6.01 5.77
C PHE A 131 20.73 5.83 4.31
N LEU A 132 19.81 5.87 3.34
CA LEU A 132 20.16 5.64 1.93
C LEU A 132 20.40 6.93 1.16
N ALA A 133 19.69 8.02 1.50
CA ALA A 133 19.90 9.32 0.86
C ALA A 133 20.82 10.27 1.68
N GLY A 134 21.26 9.87 2.89
CA GLY A 134 22.09 10.71 3.74
C GLY A 134 21.40 11.97 4.28
N MET A 135 20.07 12.02 4.28
CA MET A 135 19.33 13.18 4.74
C MET A 135 19.30 13.27 6.28
N PRO A 136 19.47 14.48 6.86
CA PRO A 136 19.10 14.72 8.25
C PRO A 136 17.63 14.39 8.52
N ILE A 137 17.31 13.90 9.73
CA ILE A 137 15.95 13.42 10.07
C ILE A 137 14.91 14.54 9.94
N ASP A 138 15.23 15.77 10.35
CA ASP A 138 14.37 16.95 10.22
C ASP A 138 14.01 17.23 8.75
N LYS A 139 14.98 17.13 7.85
CA LYS A 139 14.76 17.27 6.42
C LYS A 139 13.95 16.09 5.85
N ALA A 140 14.25 14.86 6.27
CA ALA A 140 13.50 13.67 5.84
C ALA A 140 12.02 13.77 6.27
N LEU A 141 11.73 14.25 7.47
CA LEU A 141 10.37 14.54 7.93
C LEU A 141 9.69 15.64 7.08
N ALA A 142 10.40 16.73 6.82
CA ALA A 142 9.86 17.87 6.07
C ALA A 142 9.47 17.51 4.63
N VAL A 143 10.24 16.64 3.96
CA VAL A 143 10.00 16.28 2.55
C VAL A 143 9.30 14.95 2.36
N GLY A 144 9.39 14.03 3.33
CA GLY A 144 8.89 12.66 3.22
C GLY A 144 7.62 12.37 4.01
N VAL A 145 7.20 13.27 4.92
CA VAL A 145 6.01 13.05 5.76
C VAL A 145 5.05 14.23 5.68
N ILE A 146 5.51 15.44 6.02
CA ILE A 146 4.62 16.61 6.18
C ILE A 146 3.72 16.86 4.96
N PRO A 147 4.21 16.83 3.71
CA PRO A 147 3.38 17.08 2.54
C PRO A 147 2.31 16.00 2.29
N PHE A 148 2.52 14.81 2.85
CA PHE A 148 1.68 13.64 2.59
C PHE A 148 0.57 13.45 3.65
N ILE A 149 0.68 14.04 4.83
CA ILE A 149 -0.28 13.84 5.94
C ILE A 149 -1.73 14.10 5.49
N ILE A 150 -1.99 15.26 4.91
CA ILE A 150 -3.37 15.64 4.52
C ILE A 150 -3.87 14.78 3.36
N PRO A 151 -3.11 14.60 2.24
CA PRO A 151 -3.52 13.72 1.16
C PRO A 151 -3.75 12.27 1.61
N ASP A 152 -2.89 11.72 2.46
CA ASP A 152 -3.01 10.33 2.89
C ASP A 152 -4.17 10.13 3.86
N LEU A 153 -4.45 11.09 4.75
CA LEU A 153 -5.69 11.09 5.53
C LEU A 153 -6.93 11.10 4.63
N ALA A 154 -6.94 11.89 3.57
CA ALA A 154 -8.06 11.90 2.62
C ALA A 154 -8.23 10.54 1.91
N LYS A 155 -7.13 9.89 1.51
CA LYS A 155 -7.16 8.54 0.94
C LYS A 155 -7.67 7.52 1.95
N ILE A 156 -7.22 7.56 3.19
CA ILE A 156 -7.65 6.62 4.26
C ILE A 156 -9.13 6.80 4.56
N ILE A 157 -9.64 8.03 4.58
CA ILE A 157 -11.07 8.31 4.70
C ILE A 157 -11.83 7.67 3.53
N ALA A 158 -11.38 7.89 2.29
CA ALA A 158 -11.99 7.31 1.10
C ALA A 158 -11.97 5.76 1.14
N ILE A 159 -10.83 5.15 1.53
CA ILE A 159 -10.71 3.70 1.73
C ILE A 159 -11.77 3.22 2.73
N SER A 160 -11.98 3.94 3.82
CA SER A 160 -12.89 3.53 4.89
C SER A 160 -14.35 3.51 4.44
N PHE A 161 -14.74 4.52 3.65
CA PHE A 161 -16.10 4.60 3.11
C PHE A 161 -16.35 3.65 1.94
N ILE A 162 -15.35 3.41 1.09
CA ILE A 162 -15.44 2.47 -0.04
C ILE A 162 -15.27 1.02 0.45
N GLY A 163 -14.34 0.76 1.36
CA GLY A 163 -14.00 -0.57 1.83
C GLY A 163 -15.13 -1.25 2.60
N ARG A 164 -15.89 -0.50 3.41
CA ARG A 164 -17.03 -1.06 4.16
C ARG A 164 -18.09 -1.72 3.26
N PRO A 165 -18.69 -1.02 2.28
CA PRO A 165 -19.67 -1.66 1.40
C PRO A 165 -19.07 -2.77 0.53
N LEU A 166 -17.79 -2.68 0.16
CA LEU A 166 -17.10 -3.76 -0.54
C LEU A 166 -17.01 -5.02 0.32
N LEU A 167 -16.58 -4.90 1.57
CA LEU A 167 -16.57 -6.01 2.52
C LEU A 167 -17.94 -6.66 2.67
N GLN A 168 -18.99 -5.86 2.83
CA GLN A 168 -20.37 -6.34 2.98
C GLN A 168 -20.86 -7.10 1.74
N ARG A 169 -20.62 -6.57 0.54
CA ARG A 169 -21.02 -7.20 -0.72
C ARG A 169 -20.22 -8.47 -1.02
N LEU A 170 -18.94 -8.48 -0.71
CA LEU A 170 -18.06 -9.62 -0.96
C LEU A 170 -18.19 -10.71 0.10
N SER A 171 -18.72 -10.42 1.28
CA SER A 171 -18.90 -11.40 2.37
C SER A 171 -19.76 -12.61 1.98
N SER A 172 -20.67 -12.46 1.02
CA SER A 172 -21.44 -13.57 0.45
C SER A 172 -20.59 -14.56 -0.36
N GLN A 173 -19.41 -14.18 -0.80
CA GLN A 173 -18.51 -15.05 -1.54
C GLN A 173 -17.68 -15.93 -0.60
N PRO A 174 -17.55 -17.25 -0.85
CA PRO A 174 -16.87 -18.18 0.05
C PRO A 174 -15.43 -17.80 0.42
N TYR A 175 -14.74 -17.07 -0.47
CA TYR A 175 -13.39 -16.60 -0.21
C TYR A 175 -13.35 -15.46 0.84
N PHE A 176 -14.28 -14.52 0.76
CA PHE A 176 -14.31 -13.33 1.60
C PHE A 176 -15.08 -13.54 2.93
N SER A 177 -15.91 -14.56 3.03
CA SER A 177 -16.74 -14.83 4.23
C SER A 177 -15.91 -15.07 5.50
N ASN A 178 -14.67 -15.52 5.36
CA ASN A 178 -13.75 -15.84 6.47
C ASN A 178 -12.56 -14.86 6.56
N LYS A 179 -12.75 -13.62 6.12
CA LYS A 179 -11.76 -12.59 6.34
C LYS A 179 -11.76 -12.07 7.78
#